data_e67f9ebdcb3276c2e09c45f559664df6
#
_entry.id   e67f9ebdcb3276c2e09c45f559664df6
#
_cell.length_a   1.000
_cell.length_b   1.000
_cell.length_c   1.000
_cell.angle_alpha   90.00
_cell.angle_beta   90.00
_cell.angle_gamma   90.00
#
_symmetry.space_group_name_H-M   'P 1'
#
loop_
_entity.id
_entity.type
_entity.pdbx_description
1 polymer ?
#
loop_
_entity_poly.entity_id
_entity_poly.type
_entity_poly.pdbx_seq_one_letter_code
_entity_poly.pdbx_strand_id
1 'polypeptide(L)'
;MITYNKHIEYLHELKRKIMLHRHRLTIIMMLVILLGTMASGCAIGETDTTSPNTPAGESIVVTITDPPDELELIVVPTMPEVIPPYLGADPETGLTMTGTPTLVDFDTYRLKVSGKVDQELSLTYDDLRRMPKLTATPTLECVGYFKDVATWSGASLKTILEMAKVQPGSTRVAFKGADGYEISMILENALAPENFLAYELEGKTLPVLQGFPLRVVIPSYDGSVWVKWLLEIVVE
;
A
#
# COMPACT_ATOMS: atom_id res chain seq x y z
N MET A 1 -16.48 31.34 -9.41
CA MET A 1 -16.97 30.59 -10.58
C MET A 1 -15.95 30.37 -11.70
N ILE A 2 -14.84 31.10 -11.72
CA ILE A 2 -13.78 31.03 -12.80
C ILE A 2 -12.74 29.92 -12.54
N THR A 3 -12.55 29.49 -11.30
CA THR A 3 -11.53 28.49 -10.93
C THR A 3 -11.93 27.03 -11.21
N TYR A 4 -13.24 26.73 -11.21
CA TYR A 4 -13.76 25.38 -11.43
C TYR A 4 -13.59 24.94 -12.90
N ASN A 5 -13.76 25.84 -13.86
CA ASN A 5 -13.66 25.52 -15.29
C ASN A 5 -12.21 25.18 -15.73
N LYS A 6 -11.19 25.83 -15.12
CA LYS A 6 -9.77 25.52 -15.44
C LYS A 6 -9.34 24.11 -15.01
N HIS A 7 -9.94 23.59 -13.95
CA HIS A 7 -9.61 22.25 -13.46
C HIS A 7 -10.16 21.15 -14.38
N ILE A 8 -11.35 21.36 -14.93
CA ILE A 8 -11.96 20.42 -15.89
C ILE A 8 -11.18 20.41 -17.21
N GLU A 9 -10.74 21.55 -17.71
CA GLU A 9 -9.91 21.65 -18.91
C GLU A 9 -8.55 20.94 -18.71
N TYR A 10 -7.94 21.09 -17.54
CA TYR A 10 -6.68 20.40 -17.20
C TYR A 10 -6.82 18.88 -17.20
N LEU A 11 -7.92 18.36 -16.65
CA LEU A 11 -8.20 16.92 -16.61
C LEU A 11 -8.47 16.35 -18.02
N HIS A 12 -9.15 17.10 -18.88
CA HIS A 12 -9.34 16.70 -20.28
C HIS A 12 -8.04 16.68 -21.07
N GLU A 13 -7.16 17.65 -20.84
CA GLU A 13 -5.84 17.70 -21.48
C GLU A 13 -4.96 16.54 -21.01
N LEU A 14 -5.00 16.19 -19.73
CA LEU A 14 -4.25 15.08 -19.14
C LEU A 14 -4.71 13.73 -19.72
N LYS A 15 -6.03 13.49 -19.81
CA LYS A 15 -6.60 12.29 -20.45
C LYS A 15 -6.18 12.16 -21.91
N ARG A 16 -6.14 13.27 -22.63
CA ARG A 16 -5.72 13.31 -24.05
C ARG A 16 -4.23 12.97 -24.22
N LYS A 17 -3.37 13.45 -23.32
CA LYS A 17 -1.92 13.14 -23.31
C LYS A 17 -1.66 11.67 -22.98
N ILE A 18 -2.38 11.11 -22.02
CA ILE A 18 -2.28 9.69 -21.65
C ILE A 18 -2.71 8.79 -22.81
N MET A 19 -3.79 9.12 -23.51
CA MET A 19 -4.29 8.35 -24.64
C MET A 19 -3.30 8.36 -25.83
N LEU A 20 -2.69 9.52 -26.11
CA LEU A 20 -1.64 9.66 -27.14
C LEU A 20 -0.36 8.89 -26.79
N HIS A 21 -0.01 8.83 -25.50
CA HIS A 21 1.19 8.07 -25.05
C HIS A 21 0.98 6.57 -25.19
N ARG A 22 -0.20 6.05 -24.86
CA ARG A 22 -0.56 4.63 -25.04
C ARG A 22 -0.51 4.22 -26.52
N HIS A 23 -0.99 5.05 -27.46
CA HIS A 23 -0.91 4.76 -28.89
C HIS A 23 0.53 4.73 -29.41
N ARG A 24 1.41 5.61 -28.91
CA ARG A 24 2.84 5.61 -29.29
C ARG A 24 3.58 4.38 -28.78
N LEU A 25 3.29 3.92 -27.54
CA LEU A 25 3.88 2.68 -27.00
C LEU A 25 3.45 1.44 -27.78
N THR A 26 2.18 1.36 -28.21
CA THR A 26 1.66 0.22 -28.98
C THR A 26 2.33 0.13 -30.36
N ILE A 27 2.59 1.27 -31.00
CA ILE A 27 3.26 1.32 -32.31
C ILE A 27 4.74 0.91 -32.19
N ILE A 28 5.44 1.35 -31.12
CA ILE A 28 6.85 0.98 -30.87
C ILE A 28 6.97 -0.51 -30.56
N MET A 29 6.03 -1.08 -29.80
CA MET A 29 6.02 -2.51 -29.47
C MET A 29 5.76 -3.39 -30.71
N MET A 30 4.93 -2.95 -31.65
CA MET A 30 4.73 -3.65 -32.94
C MET A 30 5.96 -3.59 -33.84
N LEU A 31 6.74 -2.50 -33.81
CA LEU A 31 7.96 -2.37 -34.63
C LEU A 31 9.12 -3.24 -34.13
N VAL A 32 9.20 -3.49 -32.81
CA VAL A 32 10.25 -4.33 -32.19
C VAL A 32 10.03 -5.82 -32.46
N ILE A 33 8.78 -6.26 -32.62
CA ILE A 33 8.45 -7.66 -32.93
C ILE A 33 8.82 -8.05 -34.37
N LEU A 34 8.94 -7.08 -35.27
CA LEU A 34 9.24 -7.35 -36.70
C LEU A 34 10.75 -7.50 -37.01
N LEU A 35 11.66 -7.20 -36.06
CA LEU A 35 13.13 -7.20 -36.28
C LEU A 35 13.87 -8.32 -35.55
N GLY A 36 13.19 -9.26 -34.90
CA GLY A 36 13.80 -10.26 -34.00
C GLY A 36 13.72 -11.72 -34.48
N THR A 37 14.05 -12.02 -35.71
CA THR A 37 14.32 -13.43 -36.12
C THR A 37 15.61 -13.48 -36.90
N MET A 38 16.68 -13.91 -36.24
CA MET A 38 17.86 -14.66 -36.70
C MET A 38 19.00 -14.52 -35.70
N ALA A 39 19.26 -15.51 -34.90
CA ALA A 39 20.60 -16.10 -34.76
C ALA A 39 20.58 -17.21 -33.70
N SER A 40 20.95 -18.36 -34.21
CA SER A 40 21.18 -19.62 -33.51
C SER A 40 22.55 -19.64 -32.85
N GLY A 41 22.66 -20.37 -31.72
CA GLY A 41 23.92 -21.06 -31.48
C GLY A 41 24.65 -20.90 -30.17
N CYS A 42 24.72 -22.02 -29.48
CA CYS A 42 25.81 -22.59 -28.68
C CYS A 42 25.96 -22.30 -27.20
N ALA A 43 26.01 -23.41 -26.52
CA ALA A 43 26.08 -23.78 -25.12
C ALA A 43 27.43 -23.47 -24.40
N ILE A 44 27.37 -23.73 -23.10
CA ILE A 44 28.37 -24.16 -22.12
C ILE A 44 28.75 -23.16 -21.02
N GLY A 45 28.50 -23.58 -19.78
CA GLY A 45 29.20 -23.08 -18.59
C GLY A 45 28.33 -23.01 -17.34
N GLU A 46 28.06 -24.18 -16.72
CA GLU A 46 27.67 -24.25 -15.30
C GLU A 46 28.79 -23.68 -14.43
N THR A 47 28.48 -22.72 -13.59
CA THR A 47 29.16 -22.53 -12.31
C THR A 47 28.09 -22.38 -11.22
N ASP A 48 27.97 -23.46 -10.50
CA ASP A 48 27.26 -23.62 -9.25
C ASP A 48 27.83 -22.64 -8.20
N THR A 49 27.03 -21.67 -7.76
CA THR A 49 27.28 -20.96 -6.51
C THR A 49 25.98 -20.99 -5.71
N THR A 50 25.88 -22.02 -4.90
CA THR A 50 24.94 -22.18 -3.80
C THR A 50 24.95 -20.94 -2.90
N SER A 51 23.94 -20.11 -3.03
CA SER A 51 23.57 -19.11 -2.04
C SER A 51 22.52 -19.72 -1.09
N PRO A 52 22.61 -19.49 0.24
CA PRO A 52 21.81 -20.24 1.20
C PRO A 52 20.33 -19.85 1.13
N ASN A 53 19.48 -20.88 1.07
CA ASN A 53 18.04 -20.95 1.33
C ASN A 53 17.36 -19.66 1.81
N THR A 54 16.77 -18.94 0.86
CA THR A 54 15.55 -18.16 1.11
C THR A 54 14.40 -19.18 1.05
N PRO A 55 13.54 -19.30 2.07
CA PRO A 55 12.34 -20.14 1.95
C PRO A 55 11.54 -19.61 0.76
N ALA A 56 11.15 -20.51 -0.13
CA ALA A 56 10.28 -20.21 -1.26
C ALA A 56 9.01 -19.56 -0.71
N GLY A 57 8.93 -18.23 -0.81
CA GLY A 57 7.75 -17.47 -0.42
C GLY A 57 6.60 -17.88 -1.31
N GLU A 58 5.50 -18.29 -0.70
CA GLU A 58 4.21 -18.42 -1.37
C GLU A 58 3.95 -17.12 -2.13
N SER A 59 3.72 -17.20 -3.43
CA SER A 59 3.43 -16.02 -4.24
C SER A 59 2.09 -15.44 -3.79
N ILE A 60 2.13 -14.24 -3.20
CA ILE A 60 0.92 -13.55 -2.75
C ILE A 60 0.19 -13.04 -3.98
N VAL A 61 -1.06 -13.47 -4.13
CA VAL A 61 -1.93 -12.98 -5.19
C VAL A 61 -2.50 -11.63 -4.75
N VAL A 62 -2.15 -10.57 -5.47
CA VAL A 62 -2.70 -9.23 -5.28
C VAL A 62 -3.67 -8.92 -6.42
N THR A 63 -4.90 -8.62 -6.07
CA THR A 63 -5.92 -8.14 -7.03
C THR A 63 -5.96 -6.63 -6.99
N ILE A 64 -6.01 -5.98 -8.17
CA ILE A 64 -6.12 -4.53 -8.30
C ILE A 64 -7.46 -4.22 -8.95
N THR A 65 -8.25 -3.35 -8.33
CA THR A 65 -9.53 -2.86 -8.86
C THR A 65 -9.50 -1.35 -8.98
N ASP A 66 -10.14 -0.82 -10.03
CA ASP A 66 -10.32 0.62 -10.18
C ASP A 66 -11.19 1.18 -9.05
N PRO A 67 -10.98 2.45 -8.67
CA PRO A 67 -11.82 3.08 -7.65
C PRO A 67 -13.27 3.20 -8.14
N PRO A 68 -14.25 3.18 -7.23
CA PRO A 68 -15.64 3.39 -7.58
C PRO A 68 -15.90 4.83 -8.10
N ASP A 69 -16.86 5.00 -8.98
CA ASP A 69 -17.27 6.32 -9.49
C ASP A 69 -17.78 7.23 -8.35
N GLU A 70 -18.50 6.65 -7.40
CA GLU A 70 -18.99 7.31 -6.18
C GLU A 70 -18.52 6.53 -4.95
N LEU A 71 -18.08 7.27 -3.92
CA LEU A 71 -17.71 6.67 -2.64
C LEU A 71 -18.95 6.49 -1.77
N GLU A 72 -19.18 5.29 -1.30
CA GLU A 72 -20.19 5.03 -0.27
C GLU A 72 -19.80 5.69 1.06
N LEU A 73 -20.82 6.18 1.79
CA LEU A 73 -20.62 6.67 3.14
C LEU A 73 -20.18 5.51 4.04
N ILE A 74 -19.13 5.73 4.79
CA ILE A 74 -18.70 4.75 5.78
C ILE A 74 -19.38 4.98 7.12
N VAL A 75 -19.61 3.88 7.84
CA VAL A 75 -19.90 3.94 9.26
C VAL A 75 -18.57 3.99 9.98
N VAL A 76 -18.27 5.11 10.65
CA VAL A 76 -17.01 5.27 11.41
C VAL A 76 -17.02 4.29 12.58
N PRO A 77 -16.04 3.37 12.66
CA PRO A 77 -15.98 2.40 13.73
C PRO A 77 -15.76 3.08 15.08
N THR A 78 -16.35 2.50 16.12
CA THR A 78 -16.16 2.95 17.51
C THR A 78 -15.28 1.98 18.28
N MET A 79 -14.68 2.44 19.37
CA MET A 79 -13.96 1.55 20.27
C MET A 79 -14.93 0.55 20.88
N PRO A 80 -14.63 -0.76 20.84
CA PRO A 80 -15.49 -1.76 21.45
C PRO A 80 -15.52 -1.60 22.99
N GLU A 81 -16.64 -1.98 23.63
CA GLU A 81 -16.79 -1.93 25.08
C GLU A 81 -15.76 -2.82 25.81
N VAL A 82 -15.46 -3.96 25.21
CA VAL A 82 -14.47 -4.91 25.76
C VAL A 82 -13.25 -4.93 24.85
N ILE A 83 -12.15 -4.45 25.37
CA ILE A 83 -10.86 -4.50 24.70
C ILE A 83 -10.16 -5.79 25.14
N PRO A 84 -9.80 -6.72 24.22
CA PRO A 84 -9.07 -7.90 24.58
C PRO A 84 -7.69 -7.56 25.14
N PRO A 85 -7.11 -8.43 25.99
CA PRO A 85 -5.73 -8.24 26.43
C PRO A 85 -4.77 -8.31 25.25
N TYR A 86 -3.57 -7.79 25.42
CA TYR A 86 -2.49 -7.93 24.45
C TYR A 86 -2.29 -9.40 24.06
N LEU A 87 -2.23 -9.70 22.78
CA LEU A 87 -2.26 -11.05 22.15
C LEU A 87 -3.57 -11.81 22.35
N GLY A 88 -4.62 -11.20 22.88
CA GLY A 88 -5.96 -11.79 22.88
C GLY A 88 -6.63 -11.66 21.50
N ALA A 89 -7.61 -12.52 21.25
CA ALA A 89 -8.40 -12.43 20.01
C ALA A 89 -9.37 -11.24 20.07
N ASP A 90 -9.39 -10.44 19.01
CA ASP A 90 -10.40 -9.43 18.77
C ASP A 90 -11.76 -10.11 18.56
N PRO A 91 -12.77 -9.83 19.38
CA PRO A 91 -14.06 -10.54 19.31
C PRO A 91 -14.83 -10.26 18.02
N GLU A 92 -14.54 -9.17 17.32
CA GLU A 92 -15.20 -8.82 16.07
C GLU A 92 -14.59 -9.55 14.86
N THR A 93 -13.28 -9.67 14.84
CA THR A 93 -12.55 -10.17 13.67
C THR A 93 -11.92 -11.54 13.88
N GLY A 94 -11.74 -11.96 15.12
CA GLY A 94 -10.98 -13.15 15.49
C GLY A 94 -9.47 -12.99 15.39
N LEU A 95 -8.97 -11.86 14.88
CA LEU A 95 -7.54 -11.62 14.73
C LEU A 95 -6.89 -11.23 16.05
N THR A 96 -5.59 -11.44 16.15
CA THR A 96 -4.82 -11.13 17.34
C THR A 96 -4.68 -9.63 17.56
N MET A 97 -5.04 -9.16 18.75
CA MET A 97 -4.89 -7.77 19.16
C MET A 97 -3.46 -7.49 19.57
N THR A 98 -2.86 -6.46 18.97
CA THR A 98 -1.54 -5.94 19.31
C THR A 98 -1.57 -4.40 19.32
N GLY A 99 -0.56 -3.77 19.89
CA GLY A 99 -0.48 -2.31 20.04
C GLY A 99 -1.39 -1.79 21.16
N THR A 100 -1.46 -0.47 21.31
CA THR A 100 -2.33 0.20 22.26
C THR A 100 -3.53 0.76 21.52
N PRO A 101 -4.75 0.21 21.71
CA PRO A 101 -5.94 0.67 21.00
C PRO A 101 -6.12 2.19 21.11
N THR A 102 -6.16 2.85 19.96
CA THR A 102 -6.16 4.30 19.88
C THR A 102 -7.29 4.73 18.94
N LEU A 103 -8.11 5.70 19.40
CA LEU A 103 -9.07 6.37 18.54
C LEU A 103 -8.40 7.53 17.82
N VAL A 104 -8.48 7.51 16.51
CA VAL A 104 -8.08 8.62 15.65
C VAL A 104 -9.31 9.46 15.32
N ASP A 105 -9.23 10.78 15.51
CA ASP A 105 -10.30 11.68 15.09
C ASP A 105 -10.45 11.65 13.58
N PHE A 106 -11.51 11.00 13.13
CA PHE A 106 -11.75 10.75 11.71
C PHE A 106 -12.04 12.02 10.91
N ASP A 107 -12.73 13.00 11.49
CA ASP A 107 -13.10 14.24 10.79
C ASP A 107 -11.87 15.08 10.42
N THR A 108 -10.86 15.04 11.27
CA THR A 108 -9.60 15.77 11.06
C THR A 108 -8.48 14.88 10.50
N TYR A 109 -8.73 13.58 10.35
CA TYR A 109 -7.72 12.63 9.89
C TYR A 109 -7.09 13.02 8.55
N ARG A 110 -5.77 12.99 8.51
CA ARG A 110 -4.96 13.13 7.30
C ARG A 110 -3.75 12.21 7.40
N LEU A 111 -3.54 11.40 6.37
CA LEU A 111 -2.26 10.73 6.18
C LEU A 111 -1.26 11.77 5.68
N LYS A 112 -0.20 11.99 6.44
CA LYS A 112 0.91 12.86 6.03
C LYS A 112 2.01 12.04 5.38
N VAL A 113 2.58 12.56 4.30
CA VAL A 113 3.80 12.02 3.70
C VAL A 113 4.80 13.15 3.60
N SER A 114 5.97 13.00 4.21
CA SER A 114 6.96 14.06 4.38
C SER A 114 8.41 13.52 4.31
N GLY A 115 9.39 14.36 4.61
CA GLY A 115 10.80 14.01 4.60
C GLY A 115 11.46 14.27 3.25
N LYS A 116 12.29 13.36 2.75
CA LYS A 116 12.98 13.50 1.45
C LYS A 116 12.03 13.25 0.27
N VAL A 117 11.08 14.16 0.10
CA VAL A 117 10.09 14.17 -1.00
C VAL A 117 10.05 15.55 -1.65
N ASP A 118 9.76 15.63 -2.96
CA ASP A 118 9.58 16.91 -3.65
C ASP A 118 8.18 17.48 -3.40
N GLN A 119 7.24 16.64 -3.00
CA GLN A 119 5.84 16.99 -2.75
C GLN A 119 5.35 16.33 -1.47
N GLU A 120 5.27 17.09 -0.38
CA GLU A 120 4.58 16.62 0.82
C GLU A 120 3.09 16.40 0.54
N LEU A 121 2.54 15.32 1.09
CA LEU A 121 1.14 14.99 0.93
C LEU A 121 0.39 15.10 2.26
N SER A 122 -0.88 15.48 2.16
CA SER A 122 -1.85 15.45 3.25
C SER A 122 -3.16 14.89 2.68
N LEU A 123 -3.32 13.57 2.80
CA LEU A 123 -4.39 12.82 2.15
C LEU A 123 -5.54 12.56 3.13
N THR A 124 -6.76 12.84 2.70
CA THR A 124 -7.97 12.42 3.41
C THR A 124 -8.19 10.92 3.23
N TYR A 125 -9.03 10.34 4.08
CA TYR A 125 -9.48 8.95 3.92
C TYR A 125 -10.12 8.70 2.55
N ASP A 126 -10.91 9.65 2.07
CA ASP A 126 -11.54 9.56 0.75
C ASP A 126 -10.56 9.70 -0.41
N ASP A 127 -9.48 10.49 -0.27
CA ASP A 127 -8.42 10.54 -1.29
C ASP A 127 -7.79 9.16 -1.47
N LEU A 128 -7.57 8.43 -0.38
CA LEU A 128 -7.04 7.06 -0.43
C LEU A 128 -8.02 6.08 -1.08
N ARG A 129 -9.32 6.20 -0.79
CA ARG A 129 -10.38 5.35 -1.37
C ARG A 129 -10.62 5.61 -2.86
N ARG A 130 -10.21 6.79 -3.37
CA ARG A 130 -10.23 7.15 -4.80
C ARG A 130 -9.02 6.64 -5.58
N MET A 131 -8.07 5.99 -4.93
CA MET A 131 -6.95 5.33 -5.60
C MET A 131 -7.35 3.92 -6.03
N PRO A 132 -6.67 3.31 -7.02
CA PRO A 132 -6.83 1.89 -7.30
C PRO A 132 -6.66 1.05 -6.04
N LYS A 133 -7.63 0.17 -5.78
CA LYS A 133 -7.68 -0.65 -4.57
C LYS A 133 -6.94 -1.96 -4.77
N LEU A 134 -5.93 -2.21 -3.95
CA LEU A 134 -5.26 -3.50 -3.84
C LEU A 134 -5.98 -4.36 -2.82
N THR A 135 -6.18 -5.64 -3.15
CA THR A 135 -6.75 -6.65 -2.24
C THR A 135 -5.85 -7.87 -2.21
N ALA A 136 -5.50 -8.33 -1.02
CA ALA A 136 -4.68 -9.52 -0.80
C ALA A 136 -5.07 -10.22 0.51
N THR A 137 -4.76 -11.52 0.59
CA THR A 137 -4.96 -12.34 1.78
C THR A 137 -3.62 -12.88 2.28
N PRO A 138 -2.73 -12.00 2.77
CA PRO A 138 -1.43 -12.41 3.29
C PRO A 138 -1.55 -13.01 4.69
N THR A 139 -0.53 -13.80 5.08
CA THR A 139 -0.34 -14.20 6.46
C THR A 139 0.36 -13.07 7.23
N LEU A 140 -0.29 -12.58 8.26
CA LEU A 140 0.32 -11.70 9.26
C LEU A 140 0.98 -12.59 10.31
N GLU A 141 2.29 -12.64 10.31
CA GLU A 141 3.05 -13.42 11.28
C GLU A 141 3.76 -12.51 12.29
N CYS A 142 3.56 -12.78 13.57
CA CYS A 142 4.42 -12.28 14.64
C CYS A 142 5.22 -13.47 15.17
N VAL A 143 6.48 -13.55 14.77
CA VAL A 143 7.32 -14.74 14.95
C VAL A 143 7.36 -15.18 16.42
N GLY A 144 6.95 -16.42 16.68
CA GLY A 144 6.92 -16.99 18.03
C GLY A 144 5.68 -16.65 18.86
N TYR A 145 4.74 -15.85 18.33
CA TYR A 145 3.54 -15.42 19.06
C TYR A 145 2.24 -15.86 18.37
N PHE A 146 2.01 -15.46 17.11
CA PHE A 146 0.77 -15.78 16.41
C PHE A 146 0.95 -15.72 14.88
N LYS A 147 -0.03 -16.32 14.19
CA LYS A 147 -0.24 -16.18 12.74
C LYS A 147 -1.71 -15.95 12.49
N ASP A 148 -2.02 -14.85 11.84
CA ASP A 148 -3.36 -14.50 11.41
C ASP A 148 -3.43 -14.47 9.88
N VAL A 149 -4.55 -14.90 9.33
CA VAL A 149 -4.82 -14.84 7.89
C VAL A 149 -6.15 -14.11 7.69
N ALA A 150 -6.12 -13.05 6.92
CA ALA A 150 -7.31 -12.26 6.60
C ALA A 150 -7.14 -11.53 5.27
N THR A 151 -8.27 -11.14 4.67
CA THR A 151 -8.31 -10.37 3.44
C THR A 151 -8.31 -8.88 3.75
N TRP A 152 -7.27 -8.19 3.28
CA TRP A 152 -7.09 -6.75 3.47
C TRP A 152 -7.24 -6.04 2.13
N SER A 153 -7.82 -4.83 2.14
CA SER A 153 -7.88 -4.00 0.95
C SER A 153 -7.51 -2.56 1.25
N GLY A 154 -6.85 -1.89 0.29
CA GLY A 154 -6.38 -0.53 0.51
C GLY A 154 -5.66 0.10 -0.67
N ALA A 155 -5.07 1.27 -0.45
CA ALA A 155 -4.36 2.05 -1.45
C ALA A 155 -2.89 1.60 -1.57
N SER A 156 -2.35 1.57 -2.79
CA SER A 156 -0.95 1.22 -3.05
C SER A 156 0.02 2.14 -2.33
N LEU A 157 0.91 1.58 -1.50
CA LEU A 157 2.00 2.34 -0.87
C LEU A 157 2.94 2.93 -1.92
N LYS A 158 3.28 2.14 -2.96
CA LYS A 158 4.10 2.60 -4.07
C LYS A 158 3.50 3.82 -4.76
N THR A 159 2.21 3.79 -5.10
CA THR A 159 1.52 4.92 -5.74
C THR A 159 1.59 6.19 -4.88
N ILE A 160 1.40 6.07 -3.57
CA ILE A 160 1.48 7.20 -2.63
C ILE A 160 2.89 7.79 -2.60
N LEU A 161 3.92 6.95 -2.53
CA LEU A 161 5.32 7.39 -2.55
C LEU A 161 5.71 8.02 -3.90
N GLU A 162 5.20 7.50 -5.02
CA GLU A 162 5.37 8.10 -6.36
C GLU A 162 4.69 9.48 -6.45
N MET A 163 3.49 9.65 -5.88
CA MET A 163 2.81 10.95 -5.81
C MET A 163 3.61 11.96 -4.97
N ALA A 164 4.24 11.52 -3.89
CA ALA A 164 5.11 12.35 -3.07
C ALA A 164 6.43 12.72 -3.77
N LYS A 165 6.79 12.04 -4.87
CA LYS A 165 8.03 12.27 -5.63
C LYS A 165 9.25 12.12 -4.74
N VAL A 166 9.48 10.89 -4.27
CA VAL A 166 10.64 10.56 -3.45
C VAL A 166 11.94 11.03 -4.10
N GLN A 167 12.75 11.76 -3.34
CA GLN A 167 13.99 12.35 -3.83
C GLN A 167 15.09 11.29 -4.04
N PRO A 168 15.95 11.46 -5.05
CA PRO A 168 17.12 10.59 -5.23
C PRO A 168 18.02 10.56 -3.99
N GLY A 169 18.50 9.36 -3.66
CA GLY A 169 19.36 9.15 -2.48
C GLY A 169 18.58 8.88 -1.19
N SER A 170 17.26 8.85 -1.23
CA SER A 170 16.46 8.31 -0.12
C SER A 170 16.67 6.81 -0.01
N THR A 171 16.80 6.31 1.22
CA THR A 171 17.14 4.90 1.47
C THR A 171 16.16 4.18 2.38
N ARG A 172 15.36 4.92 3.14
CA ARG A 172 14.44 4.38 4.13
C ARG A 172 13.11 5.10 4.10
N VAL A 173 12.11 4.45 4.65
CA VAL A 173 10.79 5.04 4.93
C VAL A 173 10.36 4.63 6.33
N ALA A 174 9.94 5.59 7.14
CA ALA A 174 9.39 5.38 8.46
C ALA A 174 7.86 5.51 8.46
N PHE A 175 7.19 4.67 9.23
CA PHE A 175 5.75 4.67 9.45
C PHE A 175 5.48 5.00 10.91
N LYS A 176 4.57 5.95 11.17
CA LYS A 176 4.23 6.40 12.53
C LYS A 176 2.75 6.23 12.80
N GLY A 177 2.44 5.47 13.83
CA GLY A 177 1.08 5.24 14.33
C GLY A 177 0.64 6.26 15.37
N ALA A 178 -0.67 6.40 15.56
CA ALA A 178 -1.25 7.28 16.57
C ALA A 178 -1.00 6.80 18.02
N ASP A 179 -0.69 5.52 18.19
CA ASP A 179 -0.31 4.92 19.48
C ASP A 179 1.15 5.20 19.88
N GLY A 180 1.88 5.95 19.06
CA GLY A 180 3.29 6.26 19.25
C GLY A 180 4.25 5.20 18.71
N TYR A 181 3.73 4.11 18.11
CA TYR A 181 4.60 3.12 17.49
C TYR A 181 5.20 3.68 16.19
N GLU A 182 6.51 3.52 16.05
CA GLU A 182 7.26 3.94 14.87
C GLU A 182 8.25 2.84 14.45
N ILE A 183 8.31 2.58 13.16
CA ILE A 183 9.29 1.67 12.57
C ILE A 183 9.68 2.14 11.18
N SER A 184 10.92 1.88 10.78
CA SER A 184 11.38 2.18 9.43
C SER A 184 11.87 0.93 8.70
N MET A 185 11.69 0.93 7.37
CA MET A 185 12.17 -0.12 6.50
C MET A 185 12.97 0.45 5.33
N ILE A 186 13.65 -0.42 4.59
CA ILE A 186 14.37 -0.05 3.37
C ILE A 186 13.35 0.42 2.32
N LEU A 187 13.58 1.58 1.72
CA LEU A 187 12.69 2.19 0.75
C LEU A 187 12.43 1.29 -0.47
N GLU A 188 13.46 0.63 -0.99
CA GLU A 188 13.34 -0.30 -2.12
C GLU A 188 12.30 -1.40 -1.83
N ASN A 189 12.32 -1.96 -0.62
CA ASN A 189 11.37 -2.98 -0.19
C ASN A 189 9.96 -2.39 0.03
N ALA A 190 9.84 -1.15 0.48
CA ALA A 190 8.56 -0.46 0.62
C ALA A 190 7.86 -0.20 -0.72
N LEU A 191 8.64 -0.04 -1.81
CA LEU A 191 8.14 0.17 -3.16
C LEU A 191 7.68 -1.12 -3.87
N ALA A 192 7.72 -2.27 -3.21
CA ALA A 192 7.21 -3.52 -3.78
C ALA A 192 5.70 -3.40 -4.09
N PRO A 193 5.25 -3.92 -5.25
CA PRO A 193 3.89 -3.68 -5.76
C PRO A 193 2.78 -4.30 -4.90
N GLU A 194 3.10 -5.27 -4.06
CA GLU A 194 2.18 -5.94 -3.14
C GLU A 194 1.93 -5.16 -1.84
N ASN A 195 2.68 -4.09 -1.59
CA ASN A 195 2.57 -3.29 -0.36
C ASN A 195 1.46 -2.25 -0.47
N PHE A 196 0.63 -2.14 0.55
CA PHE A 196 -0.48 -1.20 0.56
C PHE A 196 -0.84 -0.72 1.96
N LEU A 197 -1.65 0.32 2.00
CA LEU A 197 -2.23 0.88 3.20
C LEU A 197 -3.68 0.45 3.28
N ALA A 198 -3.98 -0.50 4.17
CA ALA A 198 -5.30 -1.08 4.31
C ALA A 198 -6.25 -0.13 5.04
N TYR A 199 -7.44 0.02 4.48
CA TYR A 199 -8.59 0.70 5.07
C TYR A 199 -9.82 -0.23 5.16
N GLU A 200 -9.73 -1.45 4.62
CA GLU A 200 -10.75 -2.49 4.72
C GLU A 200 -10.14 -3.80 5.22
N LEU A 201 -10.96 -4.56 5.96
CA LEU A 201 -10.72 -5.91 6.41
C LEU A 201 -11.95 -6.77 6.08
N GLU A 202 -11.77 -7.91 5.38
CA GLU A 202 -12.86 -8.79 4.93
C GLU A 202 -13.96 -8.04 4.16
N GLY A 203 -13.56 -7.05 3.34
CA GLY A 203 -14.49 -6.23 2.54
C GLY A 203 -15.32 -5.22 3.34
N LYS A 204 -15.00 -4.99 4.61
CA LYS A 204 -15.65 -4.00 5.49
C LYS A 204 -14.65 -2.94 5.92
N THR A 205 -15.14 -1.78 6.37
CA THR A 205 -14.31 -0.75 7.00
C THR A 205 -13.44 -1.37 8.09
N LEU A 206 -12.16 -1.02 8.11
CA LEU A 206 -11.18 -1.52 9.08
C LEU A 206 -11.64 -1.22 10.51
N PRO A 207 -11.74 -2.22 11.43
CA PRO A 207 -12.10 -1.97 12.82
C PRO A 207 -11.03 -1.18 13.58
N VAL A 208 -11.44 -0.50 14.65
CA VAL A 208 -10.51 0.29 15.50
C VAL A 208 -9.36 -0.56 16.02
N LEU A 209 -9.62 -1.76 16.55
CA LEU A 209 -8.58 -2.66 17.09
C LEU A 209 -7.61 -3.16 16.02
N GLN A 210 -8.03 -3.15 14.76
CA GLN A 210 -7.19 -3.55 13.63
C GLN A 210 -6.49 -2.37 12.93
N GLY A 211 -6.68 -1.14 13.43
CA GLY A 211 -5.89 0.02 13.03
C GLY A 211 -6.63 1.08 12.22
N PHE A 212 -7.98 1.16 12.30
CA PHE A 212 -8.73 2.27 11.66
C PHE A 212 -8.15 3.64 12.04
N PRO A 213 -8.00 4.59 11.13
CA PRO A 213 -8.46 4.60 9.74
C PRO A 213 -7.58 3.81 8.75
N LEU A 214 -6.30 3.62 9.06
CA LEU A 214 -5.34 3.11 8.09
C LEU A 214 -4.28 2.22 8.76
N ARG A 215 -3.96 1.11 8.12
CA ARG A 215 -2.93 0.15 8.55
C ARG A 215 -1.93 -0.12 7.43
N VAL A 216 -0.65 -0.19 7.77
CA VAL A 216 0.39 -0.66 6.84
C VAL A 216 0.29 -2.17 6.67
N VAL A 217 0.28 -2.64 5.43
CA VAL A 217 0.31 -4.07 5.07
C VAL A 217 1.50 -4.31 4.15
N ILE A 218 2.48 -5.07 4.66
CA ILE A 218 3.71 -5.44 3.95
C ILE A 218 3.81 -6.98 3.95
N PRO A 219 3.23 -7.65 2.96
CA PRO A 219 3.05 -9.10 2.95
C PRO A 219 4.32 -9.93 3.10
N SER A 220 5.46 -9.40 2.64
CA SER A 220 6.78 -10.06 2.70
C SER A 220 7.53 -9.86 4.03
N TYR A 221 6.92 -9.15 5.01
CA TYR A 221 7.51 -8.86 6.31
C TYR A 221 6.63 -9.38 7.45
N ASP A 222 7.26 -9.59 8.61
CA ASP A 222 6.53 -9.90 9.84
C ASP A 222 5.67 -8.73 10.33
N GLY A 223 4.81 -9.01 11.31
CA GLY A 223 3.85 -8.04 11.83
C GLY A 223 4.44 -6.76 12.43
N SER A 224 5.75 -6.71 12.68
CA SER A 224 6.39 -5.51 13.25
C SER A 224 6.30 -4.30 12.32
N VAL A 225 6.29 -4.49 11.01
CA VAL A 225 6.15 -3.39 10.05
C VAL A 225 4.70 -3.05 9.68
N TRP A 226 3.71 -3.82 10.19
CA TRP A 226 2.30 -3.60 9.91
C TRP A 226 1.67 -2.58 10.87
N VAL A 227 2.17 -1.33 10.79
CA VAL A 227 1.77 -0.24 11.69
C VAL A 227 0.27 0.01 11.63
N LYS A 228 -0.39 0.04 12.79
CA LYS A 228 -1.80 0.38 12.98
C LYS A 228 -1.98 1.89 13.20
N TRP A 229 -3.20 2.38 12.97
CA TRP A 229 -3.56 3.80 13.21
C TRP A 229 -2.56 4.76 12.54
N LEU A 230 -2.17 4.46 11.31
CA LEU A 230 -1.11 5.17 10.59
C LEU A 230 -1.47 6.65 10.40
N LEU A 231 -0.59 7.54 10.86
CA LEU A 231 -0.72 9.00 10.72
C LEU A 231 0.28 9.59 9.74
N GLU A 232 1.50 9.06 9.71
CA GLU A 232 2.58 9.68 8.95
C GLU A 232 3.51 8.65 8.31
N ILE A 233 3.96 8.98 7.10
CA ILE A 233 5.03 8.30 6.36
C ILE A 233 6.15 9.32 6.17
N VAL A 234 7.36 9.00 6.63
CA VAL A 234 8.53 9.89 6.50
C VAL A 234 9.58 9.21 5.64
N VAL A 235 9.95 9.84 4.53
CA VAL A 235 11.03 9.36 3.64
C VAL A 235 12.36 9.91 4.14
N GLU A 236 13.37 9.02 4.28
CA GLU A 236 14.69 9.31 4.85
C GLU A 236 15.84 9.05 3.87
#